data_8fcf498d75f0dce7bd84188e8f5ee2f3
#
_entry.id   8fcf498d75f0dce7bd84188e8f5ee2f3
#
_cell.length_a   1.000
_cell.length_b   1.000
_cell.length_c   1.000
_cell.angle_alpha   90.00
_cell.angle_beta   90.00
_cell.angle_gamma   90.00
#
_symmetry.space_group_name_H-M   'P 1'
#
loop_
_entity.id
_entity.type
_entity.pdbx_description
1 polymer ?
#
loop_
_entity_poly.entity_id
_entity_poly.type
_entity_poly.pdbx_seq_one_letter_code
_entity_poly.pdbx_strand_id
1 'polypeptide(L)'
;MSIKSSTSSFPPMGESFSPNRPSENASRITSIFPILIHEFYIENYSKIKKKLINYCYDERSKDHRGIKRSNSGTSWHSKIFYNQSENIISTTLKSVLTKYLKTYPVFKKETTIDVTTLWININSVGGNNAIHNHPNSNLSGVFWIKSPKNCGNLIFENPNNFAEFNCLSSYTQTVSEKFNKFENYIQPPKEGCVLLFPSHLSHRVEENLNELNEDRISVSFNITVTSPKKDNMDTMSRSPNVIY
;
A
#
# COMPACT_ATOMS: atom_id res chain seq x y z
N MET A 1 -6.56 -35.81 -1.68
CA MET A 1 -7.07 -34.68 -2.49
C MET A 1 -5.99 -33.62 -2.56
N SER A 2 -5.40 -33.49 -3.73
CA SER A 2 -4.22 -32.63 -3.97
C SER A 2 -4.71 -31.23 -4.36
N ILE A 3 -4.38 -30.23 -3.55
CA ILE A 3 -4.67 -28.82 -3.86
C ILE A 3 -3.52 -28.32 -4.72
N LYS A 4 -3.81 -28.10 -6.01
CA LYS A 4 -2.86 -27.45 -6.92
C LYS A 4 -2.71 -25.99 -6.53
N SER A 5 -1.48 -25.58 -6.21
CA SER A 5 -1.07 -24.19 -6.09
C SER A 5 -1.19 -23.53 -7.46
N SER A 6 -2.06 -22.56 -7.60
CA SER A 6 -2.04 -21.65 -8.75
C SER A 6 -0.89 -20.66 -8.57
N THR A 7 0.21 -20.94 -9.24
CA THR A 7 1.28 -19.98 -9.44
C THR A 7 0.78 -18.94 -10.44
N SER A 8 0.45 -17.75 -10.00
CA SER A 8 0.32 -16.60 -10.88
C SER A 8 1.74 -16.24 -11.33
N SER A 9 2.13 -16.73 -12.50
CA SER A 9 3.36 -16.32 -13.16
C SER A 9 3.21 -14.88 -13.61
N PHE A 10 4.02 -13.98 -13.04
CA PHE A 10 4.28 -12.70 -13.69
C PHE A 10 4.88 -12.97 -15.07
N PRO A 11 4.48 -12.23 -16.11
CA PRO A 11 5.14 -12.35 -17.40
C PRO A 11 6.63 -12.03 -17.21
N PRO A 12 7.54 -12.76 -17.89
CA PRO A 12 8.96 -12.54 -17.77
C PRO A 12 9.30 -11.09 -18.15
N MET A 13 10.03 -10.40 -17.26
CA MET A 13 10.66 -9.13 -17.56
C MET A 13 11.80 -9.40 -18.56
N GLY A 14 11.53 -9.26 -19.82
CA GLY A 14 12.59 -9.46 -20.82
C GLY A 14 12.16 -9.78 -22.22
N GLU A 15 11.07 -9.25 -22.71
CA GLU A 15 10.94 -9.15 -24.15
C GLU A 15 11.65 -7.87 -24.59
N SER A 16 12.76 -8.06 -25.33
CA SER A 16 13.42 -7.00 -26.08
C SER A 16 12.36 -6.35 -26.99
N PHE A 17 12.05 -5.09 -26.73
CA PHE A 17 11.20 -4.31 -27.63
C PHE A 17 11.89 -4.19 -28.97
N SER A 18 11.55 -5.08 -29.88
CA SER A 18 11.80 -4.85 -31.30
C SER A 18 10.97 -3.62 -31.71
N PRO A 19 11.56 -2.60 -32.33
CA PRO A 19 10.83 -1.43 -32.83
C PRO A 19 10.13 -1.79 -34.12
N ASN A 20 9.25 -2.79 -34.12
CA ASN A 20 8.41 -3.01 -35.28
C ASN A 20 7.41 -1.85 -35.32
N ARG A 21 7.52 -1.01 -36.38
CA ARG A 21 6.48 -0.03 -36.70
C ARG A 21 5.14 -0.71 -36.66
N PRO A 22 4.16 -0.18 -35.89
CA PRO A 22 2.78 -0.65 -36.03
C PRO A 22 2.38 -0.47 -37.50
N SER A 23 1.60 -1.41 -38.04
CA SER A 23 1.00 -1.24 -39.37
C SER A 23 0.26 0.11 -39.40
N GLU A 24 0.19 0.75 -40.55
CA GLU A 24 -0.34 2.12 -40.74
C GLU A 24 -1.73 2.38 -40.15
N ASN A 25 -2.45 1.31 -39.74
CA ASN A 25 -3.76 1.36 -39.10
C ASN A 25 -3.78 0.86 -37.63
N ALA A 26 -2.61 0.68 -37.00
CA ALA A 26 -2.55 0.22 -35.61
C ALA A 26 -2.59 1.38 -34.62
N SER A 27 -3.62 1.44 -33.79
CA SER A 27 -3.69 2.38 -32.65
C SER A 27 -3.12 1.73 -31.38
N ARG A 28 -2.44 2.53 -30.55
CA ARG A 28 -1.86 2.08 -29.28
C ARG A 28 -2.25 3.04 -28.15
N ILE A 29 -2.68 2.48 -27.03
CA ILE A 29 -2.85 3.22 -25.78
C ILE A 29 -1.67 2.87 -24.87
N THR A 30 -0.97 3.88 -24.36
CA THR A 30 0.16 3.72 -23.46
C THR A 30 -0.17 4.39 -22.13
N SER A 31 -0.02 3.66 -21.00
CA SER A 31 -0.06 4.24 -19.68
C SER A 31 1.30 4.83 -19.33
N ILE A 32 1.32 6.10 -18.92
CA ILE A 32 2.53 6.80 -18.46
C ILE A 32 2.36 7.20 -17.00
N PHE A 33 3.46 7.18 -16.25
CA PHE A 33 3.51 7.53 -14.81
C PHE A 33 2.53 6.73 -13.95
N PRO A 34 2.52 5.38 -14.03
CA PRO A 34 1.69 4.58 -13.16
C PRO A 34 2.11 4.73 -11.70
N ILE A 35 1.14 4.77 -10.80
CA ILE A 35 1.37 4.68 -9.36
C ILE A 35 1.53 3.21 -9.00
N LEU A 36 2.63 2.87 -8.31
CA LEU A 36 2.91 1.50 -7.90
C LEU A 36 2.45 1.28 -6.47
N ILE A 37 1.66 0.24 -6.26
CA ILE A 37 1.25 -0.27 -4.96
C ILE A 37 1.80 -1.70 -4.84
N HIS A 38 2.45 -2.00 -3.72
CA HIS A 38 3.05 -3.32 -3.47
C HIS A 38 2.21 -4.06 -2.44
N GLU A 39 1.69 -5.22 -2.81
CA GLU A 39 0.92 -6.10 -1.92
C GLU A 39 1.69 -7.41 -1.69
N PHE A 40 1.87 -7.80 -0.44
CA PHE A 40 2.51 -9.08 -0.09
C PHE A 40 1.97 -9.61 1.24
N TYR A 41 2.12 -10.91 1.45
CA TYR A 41 1.52 -11.62 2.58
C TYR A 41 2.57 -12.18 3.54
N ILE A 42 2.22 -12.17 4.82
CA ILE A 42 3.03 -12.79 5.86
C ILE A 42 2.82 -14.30 5.83
N GLU A 43 3.90 -15.04 5.61
CA GLU A 43 3.85 -16.51 5.64
C GLU A 43 3.47 -17.02 7.02
N ASN A 44 2.64 -18.07 7.04
CA ASN A 44 2.16 -18.67 8.29
C ASN A 44 1.52 -17.66 9.26
N TYR A 45 0.87 -16.63 8.74
CA TYR A 45 0.25 -15.56 9.51
C TYR A 45 -0.63 -16.09 10.65
N SER A 46 -1.39 -17.16 10.43
CA SER A 46 -2.26 -17.79 11.43
C SER A 46 -1.54 -18.15 12.74
N LYS A 47 -0.24 -18.50 12.68
CA LYS A 47 0.55 -18.86 13.87
C LYS A 47 0.86 -17.68 14.79
N ILE A 48 0.91 -16.47 14.23
CA ILE A 48 1.28 -15.25 14.97
C ILE A 48 0.09 -14.31 15.20
N LYS A 49 -1.00 -14.46 14.46
CA LYS A 49 -2.20 -13.59 14.50
C LYS A 49 -2.66 -13.31 15.94
N LYS A 50 -2.86 -14.35 16.74
CA LYS A 50 -3.35 -14.20 18.12
C LYS A 50 -2.41 -13.35 18.99
N LYS A 51 -1.10 -13.56 18.86
CA LYS A 51 -0.08 -12.79 19.60
C LYS A 51 -0.10 -11.32 19.19
N LEU A 52 -0.25 -11.03 17.89
CA LEU A 52 -0.33 -9.67 17.38
C LEU A 52 -1.60 -8.95 17.86
N ILE A 53 -2.75 -9.62 17.80
CA ILE A 53 -4.02 -9.07 18.30
C ILE A 53 -3.92 -8.74 19.79
N ASN A 54 -3.43 -9.69 20.61
CA ASN A 54 -3.27 -9.48 22.04
C ASN A 54 -2.36 -8.27 22.32
N TYR A 55 -1.22 -8.18 21.66
CA TYR A 55 -0.32 -7.05 21.80
C TYR A 55 -1.01 -5.71 21.47
N CYS A 56 -1.83 -5.65 20.42
CA CYS A 56 -2.56 -4.43 20.07
C CYS A 56 -3.57 -4.03 21.15
N TYR A 57 -4.29 -4.98 21.72
CA TYR A 57 -5.22 -4.71 22.83
C TYR A 57 -4.50 -4.34 24.12
N ASP A 58 -3.36 -4.96 24.42
CA ASP A 58 -2.52 -4.61 25.57
C ASP A 58 -2.02 -3.17 25.47
N GLU A 59 -1.58 -2.73 24.28
CA GLU A 59 -1.20 -1.34 24.07
C GLU A 59 -2.38 -0.37 24.25
N ARG A 60 -3.58 -0.72 23.78
CA ARG A 60 -4.79 0.08 24.01
C ARG A 60 -5.18 0.12 25.50
N SER A 61 -4.98 -0.97 26.23
CA SER A 61 -5.28 -1.00 27.67
C SER A 61 -4.36 -0.11 28.51
N LYS A 62 -3.11 0.10 28.07
CA LYS A 62 -2.15 1.02 28.72
C LYS A 62 -2.45 2.48 28.47
N ASP A 63 -3.09 2.80 27.35
CA ASP A 63 -3.45 4.16 26.97
C ASP A 63 -4.80 4.20 26.24
N HIS A 64 -5.88 4.14 27.01
CA HIS A 64 -7.24 4.13 26.48
C HIS A 64 -7.61 5.37 25.64
N ARG A 65 -6.94 6.51 25.86
CA ARG A 65 -7.22 7.76 25.13
C ARG A 65 -6.62 7.71 23.74
N GLY A 66 -5.42 7.16 23.61
CA GLY A 66 -4.67 7.18 22.37
C GLY A 66 -4.39 8.58 21.84
N ILE A 67 -4.01 8.68 20.58
CA ILE A 67 -3.73 9.94 19.89
C ILE A 67 -4.84 10.22 18.86
N LYS A 68 -5.23 11.49 18.72
CA LYS A 68 -6.13 11.96 17.67
C LYS A 68 -5.34 12.51 16.49
N ARG A 69 -5.56 11.95 15.32
CA ARG A 69 -4.95 12.30 14.04
C ARG A 69 -6.03 12.27 12.95
N SER A 70 -5.86 11.44 11.92
CA SER A 70 -6.90 11.18 10.92
C SER A 70 -8.03 10.29 11.45
N ASN A 71 -7.83 9.59 12.57
CA ASN A 71 -8.82 8.69 13.18
C ASN A 71 -10.02 9.47 13.75
N SER A 72 -11.21 8.98 13.49
CA SER A 72 -12.46 9.55 13.98
C SER A 72 -13.43 8.47 14.48
N GLY A 73 -14.57 8.90 15.02
CA GLY A 73 -15.56 8.02 15.61
C GLY A 73 -14.97 7.24 16.78
N THR A 74 -15.19 5.94 16.78
CA THR A 74 -14.74 4.98 17.80
C THR A 74 -13.30 4.47 17.57
N SER A 75 -12.55 5.12 16.71
CA SER A 75 -11.19 4.72 16.37
C SER A 75 -10.19 5.09 17.47
N TRP A 76 -9.31 4.15 17.78
CA TRP A 76 -8.16 4.35 18.66
C TRP A 76 -6.86 4.27 17.85
N HIS A 77 -5.91 5.15 18.17
CA HIS A 77 -4.60 5.24 17.55
C HIS A 77 -3.53 5.25 18.65
N SER A 78 -2.57 4.34 18.59
CA SER A 78 -1.50 4.27 19.57
C SER A 78 -0.58 5.49 19.51
N LYS A 79 0.28 5.66 20.51
CA LYS A 79 1.49 6.46 20.34
C LYS A 79 2.33 5.92 19.19
N ILE A 80 3.14 6.80 18.61
CA ILE A 80 4.06 6.42 17.54
C ILE A 80 5.22 5.63 18.14
N PHE A 81 5.48 4.47 17.57
CA PHE A 81 6.69 3.72 17.82
C PHE A 81 7.75 4.15 16.78
N TYR A 82 8.93 4.48 17.24
CA TYR A 82 10.05 4.81 16.37
C TYR A 82 10.90 3.57 16.10
N ASN A 83 11.79 3.67 15.13
CA ASN A 83 12.62 2.55 14.62
C ASN A 83 13.36 1.74 15.70
N GLN A 84 13.62 2.34 16.86
CA GLN A 84 14.34 1.70 17.96
C GLN A 84 13.46 0.87 18.92
N SER A 85 12.15 0.87 18.72
CA SER A 85 11.23 0.11 19.58
C SER A 85 11.21 -1.35 19.16
N GLU A 86 11.82 -2.23 19.93
CA GLU A 86 11.71 -3.67 19.72
C GLU A 86 10.42 -4.21 20.33
N ASN A 87 9.48 -4.57 19.49
CA ASN A 87 8.24 -5.24 19.87
C ASN A 87 7.82 -6.23 18.76
N ILE A 88 6.82 -7.06 19.06
CA ILE A 88 6.39 -8.11 18.12
C ILE A 88 5.97 -7.55 16.75
N ILE A 89 5.37 -6.37 16.70
CA ILE A 89 4.93 -5.73 15.44
C ILE A 89 6.14 -5.27 14.64
N SER A 90 7.04 -4.50 15.25
CA SER A 90 8.24 -3.98 14.58
C SER A 90 9.14 -5.10 14.10
N THR A 91 9.33 -6.15 14.90
CA THR A 91 10.12 -7.33 14.53
C THR A 91 9.48 -8.08 13.36
N THR A 92 8.16 -8.28 13.40
CA THR A 92 7.43 -8.94 12.30
C THR A 92 7.53 -8.14 11.01
N LEU A 93 7.24 -6.84 11.04
CA LEU A 93 7.33 -5.98 9.85
C LEU A 93 8.74 -5.92 9.28
N LYS A 94 9.75 -5.75 10.12
CA LYS A 94 11.15 -5.72 9.69
C LYS A 94 11.56 -7.03 8.97
N SER A 95 11.18 -8.16 9.53
CA SER A 95 11.43 -9.48 8.93
C SER A 95 10.76 -9.61 7.55
N VAL A 96 9.49 -9.27 7.45
CA VAL A 96 8.68 -9.40 6.24
C VAL A 96 9.17 -8.44 5.15
N LEU A 97 9.42 -7.18 5.49
CA LEU A 97 9.94 -6.19 4.56
C LEU A 97 11.31 -6.60 4.02
N THR A 98 12.20 -7.07 4.90
CA THR A 98 13.53 -7.56 4.49
C THR A 98 13.42 -8.73 3.51
N LYS A 99 12.52 -9.68 3.79
CA LYS A 99 12.27 -10.83 2.90
C LYS A 99 11.70 -10.37 1.56
N TYR A 100 10.68 -9.50 1.58
CA TYR A 100 10.06 -8.98 0.38
C TYR A 100 11.07 -8.27 -0.52
N LEU A 101 11.85 -7.35 0.02
CA LEU A 101 12.83 -6.58 -0.72
C LEU A 101 13.98 -7.43 -1.31
N LYS A 102 14.33 -8.55 -0.66
CA LYS A 102 15.27 -9.51 -1.21
C LYS A 102 14.69 -10.33 -2.37
N THR A 103 13.42 -10.68 -2.27
CA THR A 103 12.73 -11.52 -3.27
C THR A 103 12.33 -10.72 -4.50
N TYR A 104 11.94 -9.47 -4.29
CA TYR A 104 11.49 -8.56 -5.35
C TYR A 104 12.34 -7.28 -5.32
N PRO A 105 13.44 -7.23 -6.05
CA PRO A 105 14.38 -6.11 -6.03
C PRO A 105 13.81 -4.88 -6.77
N VAL A 106 12.81 -4.24 -6.18
CA VAL A 106 12.17 -3.02 -6.73
C VAL A 106 13.11 -1.83 -6.66
N PHE A 107 14.02 -1.83 -5.68
CA PHE A 107 14.99 -0.77 -5.48
C PHE A 107 16.40 -1.23 -5.86
N LYS A 108 17.28 -0.28 -6.18
CA LYS A 108 18.69 -0.58 -6.41
C LYS A 108 19.31 -1.19 -5.16
N LYS A 109 20.29 -2.06 -5.33
CA LYS A 109 20.94 -2.82 -4.24
C LYS A 109 21.51 -1.93 -3.11
N GLU A 110 21.99 -0.76 -3.48
CA GLU A 110 22.62 0.21 -2.57
C GLU A 110 21.59 1.12 -1.88
N THR A 111 20.30 0.95 -2.15
CA THR A 111 19.24 1.74 -1.54
C THR A 111 18.96 1.25 -0.12
N THR A 112 18.99 2.17 0.84
CA THR A 112 18.59 1.91 2.21
C THR A 112 17.09 2.19 2.39
N ILE A 113 16.41 1.31 3.09
CA ILE A 113 14.97 1.37 3.34
C ILE A 113 14.73 1.21 4.84
N ASP A 114 14.29 2.28 5.47
CA ASP A 114 14.11 2.36 6.92
C ASP A 114 12.64 2.63 7.28
N VAL A 115 12.07 1.77 8.12
CA VAL A 115 10.78 2.05 8.79
C VAL A 115 11.03 3.07 9.88
N THR A 116 10.64 4.31 9.65
CA THR A 116 10.93 5.43 10.56
C THR A 116 9.92 5.54 11.69
N THR A 117 8.65 5.30 11.39
CA THR A 117 7.54 5.38 12.36
C THR A 117 6.54 4.28 12.09
N LEU A 118 5.91 3.77 13.14
CA LEU A 118 4.77 2.87 13.04
C LEU A 118 3.79 3.13 14.19
N TRP A 119 2.51 2.80 13.97
CA TRP A 119 1.46 2.94 14.97
C TRP A 119 0.34 1.94 14.72
N ILE A 120 -0.38 1.61 15.79
CA ILE A 120 -1.53 0.71 15.76
C ILE A 120 -2.79 1.54 15.58
N ASN A 121 -3.69 1.08 14.72
CA ASN A 121 -5.06 1.56 14.61
C ASN A 121 -6.02 0.44 15.01
N ILE A 122 -6.94 0.74 15.92
CA ILE A 122 -8.06 -0.13 16.27
C ILE A 122 -9.34 0.65 15.99
N ASN A 123 -10.06 0.24 14.96
CA ASN A 123 -11.31 0.88 14.55
C ASN A 123 -12.46 -0.04 14.98
N SER A 124 -13.10 0.31 16.10
CA SER A 124 -14.35 -0.33 16.51
C SER A 124 -15.48 0.08 15.55
N VAL A 125 -16.67 -0.50 15.69
CA VAL A 125 -17.82 -0.14 14.85
C VAL A 125 -18.06 1.38 14.91
N GLY A 126 -18.25 2.01 13.75
CA GLY A 126 -18.32 3.47 13.58
C GLY A 126 -16.96 4.18 13.44
N GLY A 127 -15.86 3.44 13.58
CA GLY A 127 -14.52 4.00 13.48
C GLY A 127 -14.02 4.07 12.03
N ASN A 128 -13.38 5.18 11.68
CA ASN A 128 -12.83 5.44 10.36
C ASN A 128 -11.53 6.27 10.43
N ASN A 129 -10.91 6.53 9.28
CA ASN A 129 -9.84 7.49 9.16
C ASN A 129 -10.17 8.47 8.04
N ALA A 130 -10.18 9.77 8.37
CA ALA A 130 -10.39 10.85 7.42
C ALA A 130 -9.29 10.87 6.35
N ILE A 131 -9.59 11.53 5.24
CA ILE A 131 -8.63 11.68 4.15
C ILE A 131 -7.36 12.39 4.61
N HIS A 132 -6.20 11.83 4.24
CA HIS A 132 -4.88 12.35 4.59
C HIS A 132 -3.80 11.75 3.68
N ASN A 133 -2.59 12.29 3.79
CA ASN A 133 -1.35 11.73 3.26
C ASN A 133 -0.25 11.79 4.32
N HIS A 134 0.94 11.31 4.01
CA HIS A 134 2.06 11.28 4.95
C HIS A 134 3.22 12.12 4.42
N PRO A 135 3.26 13.43 4.70
CA PRO A 135 4.39 14.28 4.32
C PRO A 135 5.67 13.82 5.04
N ASN A 136 6.82 14.10 4.44
CA ASN A 136 8.16 13.74 4.95
C ASN A 136 8.49 12.24 4.95
N SER A 137 7.77 11.43 4.18
CA SER A 137 8.06 10.02 3.97
C SER A 137 8.05 9.70 2.48
N ASN A 138 8.78 8.69 2.06
CA ASN A 138 8.78 8.24 0.65
C ASN A 138 7.67 7.24 0.39
N LEU A 139 7.55 6.24 1.26
CA LEU A 139 6.49 5.24 1.22
C LEU A 139 5.76 5.19 2.55
N SER A 140 4.51 4.85 2.48
CA SER A 140 3.68 4.50 3.62
C SER A 140 3.17 3.08 3.44
N GLY A 141 2.79 2.45 4.54
CA GLY A 141 2.27 1.11 4.48
C GLY A 141 1.20 0.84 5.53
N VAL A 142 0.44 -0.19 5.28
CA VAL A 142 -0.51 -0.76 6.21
C VAL A 142 -0.33 -2.28 6.27
N PHE A 143 -0.36 -2.81 7.49
CA PHE A 143 -0.40 -4.23 7.78
C PHE A 143 -1.73 -4.54 8.46
N TRP A 144 -2.60 -5.34 7.85
CA TRP A 144 -3.88 -5.74 8.40
C TRP A 144 -3.72 -6.95 9.33
N ILE A 145 -3.97 -6.73 10.63
CA ILE A 145 -3.89 -7.77 11.66
C ILE A 145 -5.24 -8.45 11.86
N LYS A 146 -6.34 -7.70 11.88
CA LYS A 146 -7.69 -8.23 11.99
C LYS A 146 -8.61 -7.45 11.06
N SER A 147 -9.29 -8.16 10.17
CA SER A 147 -10.16 -7.57 9.15
C SER A 147 -11.48 -8.34 9.07
N PRO A 148 -12.41 -8.09 10.00
CA PRO A 148 -13.72 -8.72 9.96
C PRO A 148 -14.52 -8.26 8.72
N LYS A 149 -15.59 -8.98 8.41
CA LYS A 149 -16.48 -8.63 7.29
C LYS A 149 -17.05 -7.22 7.51
N ASN A 150 -17.18 -6.44 6.44
CA ASN A 150 -17.73 -5.08 6.45
C ASN A 150 -16.96 -4.09 7.36
N CYS A 151 -15.67 -4.30 7.58
CA CYS A 151 -14.88 -3.42 8.44
C CYS A 151 -14.33 -2.16 7.75
N GLY A 152 -14.78 -1.87 6.54
CA GLY A 152 -14.37 -0.70 5.74
C GLY A 152 -13.09 -0.94 4.94
N ASN A 153 -13.02 -0.32 3.76
CA ASN A 153 -11.91 -0.42 2.82
C ASN A 153 -10.91 0.71 3.02
N LEU A 154 -9.69 0.51 2.54
CA LEU A 154 -8.74 1.59 2.29
C LEU A 154 -9.03 2.16 0.90
N ILE A 155 -9.27 3.45 0.81
CA ILE A 155 -9.61 4.15 -0.43
C ILE A 155 -8.49 5.12 -0.77
N PHE A 156 -7.92 4.98 -1.96
CA PHE A 156 -6.96 5.93 -2.51
C PHE A 156 -7.68 6.85 -3.48
N GLU A 157 -7.44 8.14 -3.37
CA GLU A 157 -7.91 9.11 -4.36
C GLU A 157 -6.94 9.18 -5.54
N ASN A 158 -7.50 9.28 -6.74
CA ASN A 158 -6.69 9.45 -7.94
C ASN A 158 -6.06 10.85 -7.93
N PRO A 159 -4.73 10.97 -7.82
CA PRO A 159 -4.08 12.27 -7.78
C PRO A 159 -4.16 13.03 -9.12
N ASN A 160 -4.53 12.34 -10.20
CA ASN A 160 -4.70 12.92 -11.54
C ASN A 160 -6.17 13.18 -11.85
N ASN A 161 -7.04 13.23 -10.84
CA ASN A 161 -8.47 13.44 -11.00
C ASN A 161 -8.80 14.94 -11.10
N PHE A 162 -8.36 15.58 -12.19
CA PHE A 162 -8.85 16.90 -12.57
C PHE A 162 -10.07 16.69 -13.46
N ALA A 163 -11.27 16.86 -12.91
CA ALA A 163 -12.53 16.63 -13.62
C ALA A 163 -12.64 17.41 -14.94
N GLU A 164 -12.01 18.60 -15.03
CA GLU A 164 -11.99 19.44 -16.21
C GLU A 164 -11.07 18.90 -17.32
N PHE A 165 -9.98 18.22 -16.97
CA PHE A 165 -8.95 17.76 -17.92
C PHE A 165 -8.94 16.23 -18.11
N ASN A 166 -9.53 15.52 -17.17
CA ASN A 166 -9.50 14.05 -17.17
C ASN A 166 -10.94 13.52 -17.09
N CYS A 167 -11.62 13.52 -18.24
CA CYS A 167 -13.00 13.03 -18.35
C CYS A 167 -13.13 11.54 -18.03
N LEU A 168 -12.91 11.16 -16.78
CA LEU A 168 -12.87 9.75 -16.34
C LEU A 168 -14.16 9.02 -16.69
N SER A 169 -15.31 9.70 -16.56
CA SER A 169 -16.62 9.15 -16.92
C SER A 169 -16.82 8.90 -18.43
N SER A 170 -15.96 9.45 -19.27
CA SER A 170 -16.04 9.30 -20.73
C SER A 170 -15.29 8.06 -21.23
N TYR A 171 -14.48 7.41 -20.40
CA TYR A 171 -13.82 6.18 -20.79
C TYR A 171 -14.77 4.98 -20.76
N THR A 172 -14.56 4.03 -21.69
CA THR A 172 -15.27 2.76 -21.61
C THR A 172 -14.81 1.96 -20.39
N GLN A 173 -15.66 1.09 -19.87
CA GLN A 173 -15.32 0.22 -18.74
C GLN A 173 -14.02 -0.55 -18.98
N THR A 174 -13.82 -1.09 -20.17
CA THR A 174 -12.59 -1.82 -20.54
C THR A 174 -11.33 -0.97 -20.40
N VAL A 175 -11.38 0.32 -20.81
CA VAL A 175 -10.24 1.23 -20.65
C VAL A 175 -10.03 1.59 -19.19
N SER A 176 -11.12 1.85 -18.46
CA SER A 176 -11.04 2.20 -17.04
C SER A 176 -10.43 1.07 -16.22
N GLU A 177 -10.86 -0.16 -16.43
CA GLU A 177 -10.30 -1.33 -15.74
C GLU A 177 -8.84 -1.60 -16.11
N LYS A 178 -8.52 -1.59 -17.41
CA LYS A 178 -7.17 -1.89 -17.90
C LYS A 178 -6.12 -0.87 -17.44
N PHE A 179 -6.49 0.39 -17.31
CA PHE A 179 -5.57 1.48 -17.02
C PHE A 179 -5.84 2.17 -15.67
N ASN A 180 -6.70 1.58 -14.83
CA ASN A 180 -7.10 2.14 -13.53
C ASN A 180 -7.56 3.60 -13.63
N LYS A 181 -8.46 3.89 -14.60
CA LYS A 181 -9.02 5.22 -14.82
C LYS A 181 -10.28 5.42 -13.97
N PHE A 182 -10.10 5.45 -12.66
CA PHE A 182 -11.16 5.66 -11.66
C PHE A 182 -10.85 6.88 -10.81
N GLU A 183 -11.86 7.48 -10.23
CA GLU A 183 -11.70 8.55 -9.23
C GLU A 183 -11.05 8.03 -7.94
N ASN A 184 -11.41 6.82 -7.57
CA ASN A 184 -10.91 6.18 -6.37
C ASN A 184 -10.46 4.74 -6.67
N TYR A 185 -9.37 4.32 -6.03
CA TYR A 185 -8.98 2.93 -6.00
C TYR A 185 -9.33 2.31 -4.65
N ILE A 186 -10.16 1.26 -4.67
CA ILE A 186 -10.66 0.59 -3.48
C ILE A 186 -9.80 -0.63 -3.18
N GLN A 187 -9.16 -0.62 -2.01
CA GLN A 187 -8.33 -1.73 -1.52
C GLN A 187 -9.03 -2.40 -0.32
N PRO A 188 -9.64 -3.57 -0.51
CA PRO A 188 -10.22 -4.32 0.59
C PRO A 188 -9.13 -4.77 1.58
N PRO A 189 -9.38 -4.68 2.90
CA PRO A 189 -8.44 -5.17 3.89
C PRO A 189 -8.40 -6.70 3.88
N LYS A 190 -7.18 -7.27 3.97
CA LYS A 190 -6.96 -8.72 4.01
C LYS A 190 -6.01 -9.05 5.14
N GLU A 191 -6.41 -9.92 6.05
CA GLU A 191 -5.58 -10.31 7.20
C GLU A 191 -4.25 -10.93 6.78
N GLY A 192 -3.17 -10.52 7.42
CA GLY A 192 -1.82 -10.96 7.10
C GLY A 192 -1.22 -10.30 5.85
N CYS A 193 -1.95 -9.40 5.21
CA CYS A 193 -1.47 -8.64 4.07
C CYS A 193 -0.75 -7.38 4.55
N VAL A 194 0.34 -7.05 3.88
CA VAL A 194 1.06 -5.78 3.98
C VAL A 194 0.98 -5.08 2.64
N LEU A 195 0.58 -3.82 2.67
CA LEU A 195 0.51 -2.95 1.50
C LEU A 195 1.52 -1.82 1.65
N LEU A 196 2.26 -1.50 0.58
CA LEU A 196 3.10 -0.32 0.48
C LEU A 196 2.62 0.57 -0.67
N PHE A 197 2.65 1.86 -0.45
CA PHE A 197 2.24 2.87 -1.43
C PHE A 197 3.01 4.18 -1.25
N PRO A 198 3.10 5.03 -2.28
CA PRO A 198 3.73 6.34 -2.18
C PRO A 198 3.05 7.22 -1.11
N SER A 199 3.84 7.81 -0.23
CA SER A 199 3.34 8.57 0.92
C SER A 199 2.53 9.82 0.56
N HIS A 200 2.74 10.38 -0.63
CA HIS A 200 1.97 11.53 -1.12
C HIS A 200 0.56 11.19 -1.57
N LEU A 201 0.25 9.90 -1.75
CA LEU A 201 -1.05 9.46 -2.23
C LEU A 201 -2.12 9.67 -1.16
N SER A 202 -3.09 10.55 -1.46
CA SER A 202 -4.22 10.82 -0.57
C SER A 202 -5.07 9.57 -0.40
N HIS A 203 -5.39 9.26 0.86
CA HIS A 203 -6.18 8.08 1.18
C HIS A 203 -7.02 8.29 2.44
N ARG A 204 -8.08 7.51 2.53
CA ARG A 204 -8.96 7.41 3.71
C ARG A 204 -9.29 5.97 4.01
N VAL A 205 -9.82 5.72 5.18
CA VAL A 205 -10.32 4.41 5.56
C VAL A 205 -11.79 4.52 5.90
N GLU A 206 -12.61 3.71 5.23
CA GLU A 206 -14.05 3.70 5.44
C GLU A 206 -14.42 3.26 6.86
N GLU A 207 -15.63 3.60 7.24
CA GLU A 207 -16.20 3.24 8.53
C GLU A 207 -16.28 1.72 8.71
N ASN A 208 -15.97 1.24 9.90
CA ASN A 208 -16.19 -0.13 10.28
C ASN A 208 -17.69 -0.32 10.55
N LEU A 209 -18.37 -1.03 9.67
CA LEU A 209 -19.80 -1.38 9.74
C LEU A 209 -20.02 -2.86 10.06
N ASN A 210 -19.09 -3.47 10.80
CA ASN A 210 -19.17 -4.88 11.17
C ASN A 210 -20.37 -5.16 12.11
N GLU A 211 -21.24 -6.07 11.71
CA GLU A 211 -22.48 -6.41 12.41
C GLU A 211 -22.25 -7.21 13.72
N LEU A 212 -21.10 -7.86 13.84
CA LEU A 212 -20.72 -8.65 15.03
C LEU A 212 -19.97 -7.82 16.08
N ASN A 213 -19.95 -6.50 15.93
CA ASN A 213 -19.23 -5.58 16.81
C ASN A 213 -17.74 -5.90 16.97
N GLU A 214 -17.10 -6.31 15.88
CA GLU A 214 -15.69 -6.66 15.87
C GLU A 214 -14.81 -5.49 15.44
N ASP A 215 -13.69 -5.32 16.12
CA ASP A 215 -12.68 -4.33 15.77
C ASP A 215 -11.92 -4.72 14.48
N ARG A 216 -11.69 -3.76 13.59
CA ARG A 216 -10.61 -3.83 12.60
C ARG A 216 -9.33 -3.38 13.26
N ILE A 217 -8.25 -4.17 13.12
CA ILE A 217 -6.93 -3.87 13.67
C ILE A 217 -5.92 -3.82 12.54
N SER A 218 -5.23 -2.69 12.42
CA SER A 218 -4.15 -2.50 11.46
C SER A 218 -2.96 -1.79 12.10
N VAL A 219 -1.79 -1.97 11.50
CA VAL A 219 -0.59 -1.19 11.80
C VAL A 219 -0.26 -0.37 10.58
N SER A 220 -0.18 0.93 10.75
CA SER A 220 0.33 1.82 9.72
C SER A 220 1.79 2.18 10.02
N PHE A 221 2.56 2.41 8.97
CA PHE A 221 3.97 2.73 9.12
C PHE A 221 4.47 3.58 7.95
N ASN A 222 5.56 4.31 8.20
CA ASN A 222 6.22 5.13 7.20
C ASN A 222 7.63 4.63 6.94
N ILE A 223 8.07 4.78 5.70
CA ILE A 223 9.38 4.36 5.22
C ILE A 223 10.10 5.54 4.59
N THR A 224 11.36 5.70 4.97
CA THR A 224 12.31 6.55 4.25
C THR A 224 13.16 5.68 3.33
N VAL A 225 13.29 6.11 2.08
CA VAL A 225 14.11 5.47 1.05
C VAL A 225 15.28 6.39 0.75
N THR A 226 16.49 5.94 1.06
CA THR A 226 17.71 6.70 0.82
C THR A 226 18.53 6.01 -0.27
N SER A 227 18.65 6.66 -1.41
CA SER A 227 19.56 6.23 -2.48
C SER A 227 20.96 6.76 -2.22
N PRO A 228 22.02 6.03 -2.58
CA PRO A 228 23.38 6.57 -2.53
C PRO A 228 23.44 7.84 -3.38
N LYS A 229 24.19 8.84 -2.93
CA LYS A 229 24.36 10.07 -3.69
C LYS A 229 24.83 9.74 -5.08
N LYS A 230 24.11 10.21 -6.08
CA LYS A 230 24.56 10.16 -7.48
C LYS A 230 25.75 11.12 -7.61
N ASP A 231 26.88 10.57 -7.98
CA ASP A 231 27.86 11.33 -8.75
C ASP A 231 27.28 11.49 -10.15
N ASN A 232 26.85 12.72 -10.47
CA ASN A 232 26.20 13.15 -11.71
C ASN A 232 24.77 12.67 -11.96
N MET A 233 23.88 13.64 -12.01
CA MET A 233 22.48 13.50 -12.43
C MET A 233 22.40 13.15 -13.93
N ASP A 234 22.43 11.90 -14.27
CA ASP A 234 21.70 11.46 -15.46
C ASP A 234 20.22 11.61 -15.17
N THR A 235 19.65 12.70 -15.64
CA THR A 235 18.20 12.87 -15.69
C THR A 235 17.66 11.74 -16.55
N MET A 236 17.00 10.77 -15.91
CA MET A 236 16.28 9.70 -16.60
C MET A 236 15.04 10.29 -17.30
N SER A 237 15.22 11.16 -18.28
CA SER A 237 14.20 11.46 -19.26
C SER A 237 14.28 10.40 -20.34
N ARG A 238 13.42 9.39 -20.32
CA ARG A 238 13.20 8.54 -21.48
C ARG A 238 12.14 9.20 -22.34
N SER A 239 12.59 9.92 -23.35
CA SER A 239 11.76 10.07 -24.54
C SER A 239 11.61 8.69 -25.17
N PRO A 240 10.40 8.24 -25.54
CA PRO A 240 10.31 7.14 -26.49
C PRO A 240 11.15 7.54 -27.70
N ASN A 241 12.07 6.68 -28.13
CA ASN A 241 12.86 6.94 -29.34
C ASN A 241 11.90 7.23 -30.49
N VAL A 242 11.67 8.50 -30.75
CA VAL A 242 11.00 8.95 -31.96
C VAL A 242 12.07 8.85 -33.03
N ILE A 243 12.12 7.73 -33.72
CA ILE A 243 12.86 7.59 -34.95
C ILE A 243 11.98 8.27 -36.02
N TYR A 244 12.41 9.43 -36.47
CA TYR A 244 11.83 10.11 -37.62
C TYR A 244 12.10 9.31 -38.92
#